data_ca2ac3835c8e9d7180319b37601aaa55
#
_entry.id   ca2ac3835c8e9d7180319b37601aaa55
#
_cell.length_a   1.000
_cell.length_b   1.000
_cell.length_c   1.000
_cell.angle_alpha   90.00
_cell.angle_beta   90.00
_cell.angle_gamma   90.00
#
_symmetry.space_group_name_H-M   'P 1'
#
loop_
_entity.id
_entity.type
_entity.pdbx_description
1 polymer ?
#
loop_
_entity_poly.entity_id
_entity_poly.type
_entity_poly.pdbx_seq_one_letter_code
_entity_poly.pdbx_strand_id
1 'polypeptide(L)'
;MKEKTYVEDINRSMYDFRNEDKDNFKIAAGLTPELVSQISKEKNDPAWMQNFRLQALQIYNQMEVPPWGPSIDGLDIDNIVTYVRPNTHMKAKWSEVPEDIKDTFEKLGIPQAERKSLAGVGAQYDSELVYHNVRDEVSQMGVVYTDLESAMHGEYAEMIQKHFMKLVKPNDHKFAALHGAVWSGGSFVYVPKGVHLDIPLQSYFRLNAKGAGQFEHTLIIVDEGADLHFIEGCSAPKYNVANLHAGCVELYVGKNARLRYSTIENWSKNMYNLNTKRAVVEEGGRIEWVSGSFGSHVSYLYPMSILKGRGARMEFTGITFAGAGQNLDTGSKVVHAAPDTSSFINTKSISKGGGISTFRNAVVVSEKAKNAKAAVSCESLMLDDISRSDTVPAMDIRCADADVGHEARIGRISDDAVFYLMNRGISEEDAKAMIVSGFADNVSKELPLEYAVEMNNLIQLEMKGSIG
;
A
#
# COMPACT_ATOMS: atom_id res chain seq x y z
N MET A 1 30.90 -4.20 12.43
CA MET A 1 30.03 -3.09 12.90
C MET A 1 28.66 -3.38 12.30
N LYS A 2 27.60 -3.42 13.10
CA LYS A 2 26.23 -3.48 12.53
C LYS A 2 26.01 -2.14 11.82
N GLU A 3 25.64 -2.17 10.56
CA GLU A 3 25.25 -0.97 9.82
C GLU A 3 24.09 -0.29 10.55
N LYS A 4 24.18 1.03 10.72
CA LYS A 4 23.09 1.81 11.31
C LYS A 4 21.88 1.75 10.36
N THR A 5 20.73 1.37 10.87
CA THR A 5 19.47 1.28 10.10
C THR A 5 18.62 2.54 10.21
N TYR A 6 19.19 3.67 10.60
CA TYR A 6 18.52 4.98 10.66
C TYR A 6 19.55 6.10 10.44
N VAL A 7 19.06 7.27 10.06
CA VAL A 7 19.88 8.49 9.89
C VAL A 7 19.71 9.35 11.13
N GLU A 8 20.84 9.76 11.74
CA GLU A 8 20.83 10.74 12.84
C GLU A 8 20.39 12.12 12.27
N ASP A 9 19.64 12.89 13.06
CA ASP A 9 19.16 14.25 12.70
C ASP A 9 18.24 14.36 11.49
N ILE A 10 17.45 13.31 11.20
CA ILE A 10 16.46 13.36 10.15
C ILE A 10 15.41 14.44 10.41
N ASN A 11 15.02 15.18 9.34
CA ASN A 11 13.99 16.20 9.36
C ASN A 11 12.93 15.91 8.30
N ARG A 12 11.65 16.12 8.64
CA ARG A 12 10.54 15.86 7.74
C ARG A 12 10.55 16.69 6.45
N SER A 13 11.26 17.82 6.42
CA SER A 13 11.44 18.58 5.18
C SER A 13 11.99 17.76 4.01
N MET A 14 12.62 16.61 4.29
CA MET A 14 13.04 15.64 3.28
C MET A 14 11.84 15.02 2.51
N TYR A 15 10.66 14.98 3.13
CA TYR A 15 9.45 14.36 2.55
C TYR A 15 8.40 15.40 2.17
N ASP A 16 8.37 16.56 2.86
CA ASP A 16 7.34 17.59 2.68
C ASP A 16 7.63 18.59 1.56
N PHE A 17 8.77 18.45 0.85
CA PHE A 17 9.05 19.28 -0.32
C PHE A 17 8.03 19.04 -1.43
N ARG A 18 7.74 20.09 -2.19
CA ARG A 18 6.80 20.05 -3.31
C ARG A 18 7.35 20.85 -4.49
N ASN A 19 6.99 20.44 -5.69
CA ASN A 19 7.26 21.19 -6.89
C ASN A 19 6.15 22.21 -7.11
N GLU A 20 6.50 23.31 -7.80
CA GLU A 20 5.50 24.26 -8.28
C GLU A 20 4.61 23.59 -9.34
N ASP A 21 3.33 23.92 -9.32
CA ASP A 21 2.31 23.39 -10.20
C ASP A 21 2.35 24.12 -11.56
N LYS A 22 3.42 23.90 -12.32
CA LYS A 22 3.66 24.54 -13.61
C LYS A 22 3.22 23.63 -14.74
N ASP A 23 2.38 24.18 -15.62
CA ASP A 23 2.00 23.58 -16.92
C ASP A 23 1.40 22.15 -16.85
N ASN A 24 0.86 21.76 -15.71
CA ASN A 24 0.17 20.47 -15.56
C ASN A 24 -1.25 20.57 -16.16
N PHE A 25 -1.63 19.55 -16.93
CA PHE A 25 -3.03 19.40 -17.34
C PHE A 25 -3.84 18.84 -16.17
N LYS A 26 -4.97 19.51 -15.84
CA LYS A 26 -5.90 19.06 -14.81
C LYS A 26 -7.31 19.08 -15.38
N ILE A 27 -8.08 18.01 -15.09
CA ILE A 27 -9.53 18.08 -15.31
C ILE A 27 -10.19 18.91 -14.21
N ALA A 28 -11.43 19.34 -14.44
CA ALA A 28 -12.20 20.01 -13.40
C ALA A 28 -12.37 19.09 -12.18
N ALA A 29 -12.53 19.68 -10.99
CA ALA A 29 -12.86 18.91 -9.79
C ALA A 29 -14.25 18.28 -9.93
N GLY A 30 -14.44 17.14 -9.25
CA GLY A 30 -15.71 16.44 -9.20
C GLY A 30 -15.72 15.10 -9.95
N LEU A 31 -16.92 14.52 -10.00
CA LEU A 31 -17.13 13.18 -10.54
C LEU A 31 -18.44 13.13 -11.35
N THR A 32 -18.34 13.41 -12.65
CA THR A 32 -19.46 13.38 -13.59
C THR A 32 -19.19 12.45 -14.77
N PRO A 33 -20.21 12.00 -15.53
CA PRO A 33 -20.01 11.19 -16.73
C PRO A 33 -19.10 11.86 -17.77
N GLU A 34 -19.18 13.19 -17.89
CA GLU A 34 -18.37 13.98 -18.82
C GLU A 34 -16.89 13.95 -18.40
N LEU A 35 -16.59 14.16 -17.10
CA LEU A 35 -15.23 14.07 -16.56
C LEU A 35 -14.64 12.67 -16.69
N VAL A 36 -15.42 11.63 -16.40
CA VAL A 36 -14.99 10.23 -16.57
C VAL A 36 -14.72 9.91 -18.06
N SER A 37 -15.56 10.42 -18.96
CA SER A 37 -15.35 10.28 -20.41
C SER A 37 -14.12 11.07 -20.89
N GLN A 38 -13.82 12.22 -20.26
CA GLN A 38 -12.62 12.98 -20.54
C GLN A 38 -11.36 12.22 -20.11
N ILE A 39 -11.35 11.61 -18.91
CA ILE A 39 -10.24 10.74 -18.48
C ILE A 39 -10.02 9.62 -19.49
N SER A 40 -11.10 8.92 -19.88
CA SER A 40 -11.03 7.82 -20.84
C SER A 40 -10.42 8.26 -22.18
N LYS A 41 -10.76 9.45 -22.65
CA LYS A 41 -10.20 10.04 -23.88
C LYS A 41 -8.73 10.39 -23.73
N GLU A 42 -8.32 11.03 -22.61
CA GLU A 42 -6.92 11.37 -22.34
C GLU A 42 -6.03 10.12 -22.24
N LYS A 43 -6.59 9.02 -21.72
CA LYS A 43 -5.93 7.73 -21.60
C LYS A 43 -6.00 6.87 -22.87
N ASN A 44 -6.70 7.34 -23.90
CA ASN A 44 -6.93 6.55 -25.10
C ASN A 44 -7.49 5.15 -24.82
N ASP A 45 -8.43 5.06 -23.87
CA ASP A 45 -8.98 3.79 -23.41
C ASP A 45 -9.62 2.98 -24.56
N PRO A 46 -9.47 1.65 -24.58
CA PRO A 46 -10.27 0.81 -25.46
C PRO A 46 -11.76 0.88 -25.08
N ALA A 47 -12.65 0.63 -26.03
CA ALA A 47 -14.10 0.79 -25.85
C ALA A 47 -14.66 0.03 -24.62
N TRP A 48 -14.11 -1.15 -24.29
CA TRP A 48 -14.53 -1.91 -23.12
C TRP A 48 -14.20 -1.20 -21.82
N MET A 49 -13.06 -0.49 -21.76
CA MET A 49 -12.62 0.25 -20.57
C MET A 49 -13.46 1.51 -20.38
N GLN A 50 -13.76 2.26 -21.45
CA GLN A 50 -14.66 3.40 -21.38
C GLN A 50 -16.05 3.01 -20.83
N ASN A 51 -16.62 1.92 -21.33
CA ASN A 51 -17.89 1.39 -20.84
C ASN A 51 -17.78 0.96 -19.36
N PHE A 52 -16.68 0.32 -18.98
CA PHE A 52 -16.43 -0.10 -17.62
C PHE A 52 -16.38 1.09 -16.64
N ARG A 53 -15.67 2.17 -17.00
CA ARG A 53 -15.61 3.39 -16.17
C ARG A 53 -16.98 4.00 -15.92
N LEU A 54 -17.80 4.12 -16.96
CA LEU A 54 -19.15 4.69 -16.84
C LEU A 54 -20.06 3.79 -16.00
N GLN A 55 -19.96 2.46 -16.13
CA GLN A 55 -20.68 1.52 -15.26
C GLN A 55 -20.21 1.64 -13.80
N ALA A 56 -18.91 1.76 -13.55
CA ALA A 56 -18.37 1.95 -12.23
C ALA A 56 -18.86 3.28 -11.58
N LEU A 57 -18.96 4.36 -12.36
CA LEU A 57 -19.56 5.62 -11.91
C LEU A 57 -21.05 5.45 -11.54
N GLN A 58 -21.83 4.70 -12.33
CA GLN A 58 -23.23 4.43 -11.99
C GLN A 58 -23.35 3.66 -10.67
N ILE A 59 -22.49 2.67 -10.44
CA ILE A 59 -22.42 1.92 -9.19
C ILE A 59 -22.04 2.86 -8.04
N TYR A 60 -21.01 3.71 -8.20
CA TYR A 60 -20.59 4.69 -7.21
C TYR A 60 -21.76 5.58 -6.75
N ASN A 61 -22.56 6.09 -7.68
CA ASN A 61 -23.69 6.97 -7.37
C ASN A 61 -24.81 6.27 -6.58
N GLN A 62 -24.90 4.94 -6.64
CA GLN A 62 -25.89 4.14 -5.91
C GLN A 62 -25.40 3.63 -4.56
N MET A 63 -24.10 3.71 -4.28
CA MET A 63 -23.51 3.17 -3.06
C MET A 63 -23.36 4.22 -1.98
N GLU A 64 -23.59 3.82 -0.74
CA GLU A 64 -23.26 4.60 0.44
C GLU A 64 -21.80 4.40 0.86
N VAL A 65 -21.26 5.36 1.61
CA VAL A 65 -19.95 5.22 2.25
C VAL A 65 -20.00 4.05 3.23
N PRO A 66 -19.01 3.17 3.24
CA PRO A 66 -18.96 2.06 4.18
C PRO A 66 -19.02 2.54 5.64
N PRO A 67 -19.87 1.93 6.51
CA PRO A 67 -20.07 2.41 7.89
C PRO A 67 -19.05 1.87 8.89
N TRP A 68 -18.11 1.02 8.46
CA TRP A 68 -17.23 0.30 9.40
C TRP A 68 -15.94 1.03 9.79
N GLY A 69 -15.49 2.00 9.02
CA GLY A 69 -14.22 2.69 9.26
C GLY A 69 -14.39 4.03 10.00
N PRO A 70 -13.31 4.77 10.20
CA PRO A 70 -13.36 6.15 10.67
C PRO A 70 -14.21 7.05 9.80
N SER A 71 -14.76 8.17 10.37
CA SER A 71 -15.43 9.17 9.56
C SER A 71 -14.51 9.77 8.50
N ILE A 72 -15.05 10.00 7.31
CA ILE A 72 -14.40 10.70 6.21
C ILE A 72 -15.07 12.05 5.90
N ASP A 73 -15.80 12.63 6.88
CA ASP A 73 -16.58 13.85 6.70
C ASP A 73 -15.76 15.07 6.23
N GLY A 74 -14.45 15.05 6.44
CA GLY A 74 -13.54 16.08 5.93
C GLY A 74 -13.12 15.90 4.46
N LEU A 75 -13.55 14.82 3.80
CA LEU A 75 -13.26 14.55 2.40
C LEU A 75 -14.45 14.92 1.52
N ASP A 76 -14.30 15.97 0.73
CA ASP A 76 -15.27 16.38 -0.27
C ASP A 76 -14.82 15.89 -1.66
N ILE A 77 -15.39 14.75 -2.07
CA ILE A 77 -15.03 14.12 -3.36
C ILE A 77 -15.46 15.00 -4.54
N ASP A 78 -16.52 15.79 -4.40
CA ASP A 78 -17.00 16.70 -5.46
C ASP A 78 -16.03 17.85 -5.71
N ASN A 79 -15.11 18.12 -4.78
CA ASN A 79 -14.06 19.14 -4.91
C ASN A 79 -12.66 18.55 -5.08
N ILE A 80 -12.52 17.23 -5.27
CA ILE A 80 -11.25 16.57 -5.59
C ILE A 80 -11.03 16.55 -7.11
N VAL A 81 -9.82 16.92 -7.54
CA VAL A 81 -9.37 16.74 -8.92
C VAL A 81 -8.97 15.28 -9.09
N THR A 82 -9.69 14.55 -9.96
CA THR A 82 -9.51 13.09 -10.11
C THR A 82 -8.44 12.68 -11.13
N TYR A 83 -7.93 13.64 -11.91
CA TYR A 83 -6.86 13.38 -12.87
C TYR A 83 -5.96 14.61 -13.06
N VAL A 84 -4.65 14.39 -12.91
CA VAL A 84 -3.60 15.39 -13.10
C VAL A 84 -2.47 14.77 -13.93
N ARG A 85 -2.22 15.31 -15.11
CA ARG A 85 -1.11 14.88 -15.95
C ARG A 85 0.03 15.91 -15.87
N PRO A 86 1.23 15.52 -15.41
CA PRO A 86 2.41 16.39 -15.48
C PRO A 86 2.78 16.68 -16.94
N ASN A 87 3.48 17.79 -17.15
CA ASN A 87 3.93 18.17 -18.50
C ASN A 87 5.15 17.33 -18.95
N THR A 88 4.98 16.01 -18.93
CA THR A 88 5.98 15.06 -19.41
C THR A 88 5.30 13.74 -19.81
N HIS A 89 6.03 12.91 -20.54
CA HIS A 89 5.64 11.53 -20.86
C HIS A 89 6.63 10.58 -20.20
N MET A 90 6.23 9.32 -20.04
CA MET A 90 7.08 8.26 -19.52
C MET A 90 8.43 8.21 -20.24
N LYS A 91 9.52 8.10 -19.47
CA LYS A 91 10.89 8.00 -19.94
C LYS A 91 11.51 6.66 -19.53
N ALA A 92 12.27 6.08 -20.45
CA ALA A 92 13.05 4.86 -20.19
C ALA A 92 14.43 5.17 -19.57
N LYS A 93 14.94 6.40 -19.72
CA LYS A 93 16.21 6.82 -19.14
C LYS A 93 16.00 7.90 -18.11
N TRP A 94 16.59 7.73 -16.94
CA TRP A 94 16.53 8.69 -15.84
C TRP A 94 17.01 10.09 -16.23
N SER A 95 18.03 10.17 -17.10
CA SER A 95 18.55 11.45 -17.59
C SER A 95 17.54 12.29 -18.41
N GLU A 96 16.49 11.67 -18.92
CA GLU A 96 15.46 12.32 -19.75
C GLU A 96 14.24 12.79 -18.95
N VAL A 97 14.15 12.42 -17.66
CA VAL A 97 13.09 12.90 -16.75
C VAL A 97 13.31 14.38 -16.46
N PRO A 98 12.25 15.22 -16.41
CA PRO A 98 12.36 16.63 -16.04
C PRO A 98 13.08 16.83 -14.69
N GLU A 99 13.90 17.88 -14.57
CA GLU A 99 14.80 18.09 -13.45
C GLU A 99 14.06 18.19 -12.11
N ASP A 100 12.96 18.91 -12.05
CA ASP A 100 12.12 19.07 -10.86
C ASP A 100 11.52 17.75 -10.36
N ILE A 101 11.11 16.88 -11.29
CA ILE A 101 10.62 15.53 -10.98
C ILE A 101 11.79 14.64 -10.55
N LYS A 102 12.94 14.74 -11.22
CA LYS A 102 14.17 14.05 -10.85
C LYS A 102 14.59 14.37 -9.43
N ASP A 103 14.69 15.66 -9.09
CA ASP A 103 15.01 16.14 -7.75
C ASP A 103 14.07 15.55 -6.68
N THR A 104 12.79 15.40 -7.03
CA THR A 104 11.79 14.77 -6.16
C THR A 104 12.17 13.33 -5.82
N PHE A 105 12.38 12.51 -6.84
CA PHE A 105 12.68 11.10 -6.63
C PHE A 105 14.11 10.85 -6.12
N GLU A 106 15.07 11.73 -6.41
CA GLU A 106 16.42 11.68 -5.87
C GLU A 106 16.44 11.95 -4.35
N LYS A 107 15.67 12.95 -3.89
CA LYS A 107 15.47 13.20 -2.45
C LYS A 107 14.81 12.04 -1.73
N LEU A 108 13.95 11.29 -2.43
CA LEU A 108 13.31 10.08 -1.92
C LEU A 108 14.22 8.82 -2.03
N GLY A 109 15.41 8.95 -2.59
CA GLY A 109 16.39 7.86 -2.67
C GLY A 109 16.15 6.83 -3.78
N ILE A 110 15.14 7.02 -4.64
CA ILE A 110 14.73 6.04 -5.65
C ILE A 110 15.86 5.66 -6.64
N PRO A 111 16.62 6.60 -7.25
CA PRO A 111 17.66 6.22 -8.21
C PRO A 111 18.84 5.49 -7.58
N GLN A 112 19.09 5.69 -6.28
CA GLN A 112 20.16 4.97 -5.58
C GLN A 112 19.78 3.51 -5.33
N ALA A 113 18.51 3.26 -4.96
CA ALA A 113 17.96 1.93 -4.79
C ALA A 113 17.94 1.16 -6.13
N GLU A 114 17.53 1.83 -7.23
CA GLU A 114 17.53 1.23 -8.58
C GLU A 114 18.90 0.69 -8.98
N ARG A 115 19.96 1.47 -8.79
CA ARG A 115 21.31 1.09 -9.21
C ARG A 115 21.90 -0.09 -8.42
N LYS A 116 21.46 -0.27 -7.16
CA LYS A 116 22.11 -1.20 -6.23
C LYS A 116 21.31 -2.47 -5.99
N SER A 117 20.00 -2.37 -5.82
CA SER A 117 19.19 -3.41 -5.17
C SER A 117 17.89 -3.78 -5.88
N LEU A 118 17.57 -3.18 -7.05
CA LEU A 118 16.29 -3.43 -7.74
C LEU A 118 16.47 -4.05 -9.14
N ALA A 119 15.54 -4.93 -9.52
CA ALA A 119 15.45 -5.55 -10.83
C ALA A 119 14.73 -4.67 -11.86
N GLY A 120 13.91 -3.74 -11.39
CA GLY A 120 13.20 -2.75 -12.19
C GLY A 120 12.49 -1.73 -11.32
N VAL A 121 12.26 -0.53 -11.85
CA VAL A 121 11.65 0.61 -11.16
C VAL A 121 10.62 1.29 -12.03
N GLY A 122 9.45 1.57 -11.45
CA GLY A 122 8.47 2.50 -11.99
C GLY A 122 8.31 3.69 -11.04
N ALA A 123 8.26 4.90 -11.56
CA ALA A 123 8.00 6.11 -10.79
C ALA A 123 6.81 6.86 -11.38
N GLN A 124 5.76 6.99 -10.58
CA GLN A 124 4.55 7.74 -10.92
C GLN A 124 4.55 9.07 -10.19
N TYR A 125 4.20 10.11 -10.92
CA TYR A 125 4.03 11.47 -10.42
C TYR A 125 2.61 11.94 -10.74
N ASP A 126 1.83 12.23 -9.73
CA ASP A 126 0.38 12.47 -9.82
C ASP A 126 -0.35 11.29 -10.50
N SER A 127 -0.98 11.50 -11.65
CA SER A 127 -1.77 10.47 -12.33
C SER A 127 -1.01 9.70 -13.41
N GLU A 128 0.30 9.96 -13.62
CA GLU A 128 1.06 9.40 -14.74
C GLU A 128 2.37 8.74 -14.31
N LEU A 129 2.70 7.62 -14.94
CA LEU A 129 4.03 7.06 -14.89
C LEU A 129 5.00 7.97 -15.67
N VAL A 130 6.03 8.49 -15.00
CA VAL A 130 7.00 9.43 -15.58
C VAL A 130 8.35 8.79 -15.88
N TYR A 131 8.65 7.70 -15.21
CA TYR A 131 9.86 6.92 -15.41
C TYR A 131 9.58 5.42 -15.24
N HIS A 132 10.16 4.62 -16.11
CA HIS A 132 10.10 3.18 -16.03
C HIS A 132 11.35 2.55 -16.62
N ASN A 133 11.93 1.61 -15.89
CA ASN A 133 13.09 0.84 -16.34
C ASN A 133 13.05 -0.57 -15.76
N VAL A 134 13.43 -1.56 -16.56
CA VAL A 134 13.63 -2.95 -16.17
C VAL A 134 15.00 -3.40 -16.67
N ARG A 135 15.74 -4.15 -15.86
CA ARG A 135 17.03 -4.70 -16.29
C ARG A 135 16.84 -5.67 -17.45
N ASP A 136 17.72 -5.59 -18.43
CA ASP A 136 17.68 -6.44 -19.64
C ASP A 136 17.64 -7.94 -19.29
N GLU A 137 18.37 -8.35 -18.28
CA GLU A 137 18.42 -9.74 -17.79
C GLU A 137 17.03 -10.23 -17.36
N VAL A 138 16.27 -9.38 -16.68
CA VAL A 138 14.90 -9.68 -16.21
C VAL A 138 13.93 -9.77 -17.39
N SER A 139 14.05 -8.84 -18.34
CA SER A 139 13.25 -8.89 -19.57
C SER A 139 13.55 -10.15 -20.41
N GLN A 140 14.80 -10.58 -20.48
CA GLN A 140 15.21 -11.82 -21.18
C GLN A 140 14.66 -13.09 -20.52
N MET A 141 14.33 -13.05 -19.24
CA MET A 141 13.60 -14.13 -18.55
C MET A 141 12.11 -14.19 -18.92
N GLY A 142 11.64 -13.26 -19.74
CA GLY A 142 10.22 -13.13 -20.13
C GLY A 142 9.35 -12.43 -19.09
N VAL A 143 9.95 -11.82 -18.07
CA VAL A 143 9.22 -11.00 -17.10
C VAL A 143 8.76 -9.72 -17.75
N VAL A 144 7.48 -9.41 -17.59
CA VAL A 144 6.89 -8.15 -18.01
C VAL A 144 6.69 -7.27 -16.79
N TYR A 145 7.22 -6.06 -16.86
CA TYR A 145 6.89 -4.98 -15.95
C TYR A 145 6.73 -3.71 -16.77
N THR A 146 5.56 -3.12 -16.75
CA THR A 146 5.23 -1.90 -17.51
C THR A 146 4.08 -1.16 -16.83
N ASP A 147 3.69 0.00 -17.34
CA ASP A 147 2.44 0.65 -16.94
C ASP A 147 1.23 -0.13 -17.48
N LEU A 148 0.15 -0.10 -16.70
CA LEU A 148 -1.06 -0.86 -17.02
C LEU A 148 -1.76 -0.36 -18.31
N GLU A 149 -1.67 0.93 -18.58
CA GLU A 149 -2.30 1.56 -19.75
C GLU A 149 -1.64 1.12 -21.06
N SER A 150 -0.31 1.16 -21.13
CA SER A 150 0.43 0.63 -22.29
C SER A 150 0.16 -0.86 -22.51
N ALA A 151 0.09 -1.63 -21.43
CA ALA A 151 -0.17 -3.07 -21.52
C ALA A 151 -1.58 -3.38 -22.05
N MET A 152 -2.57 -2.51 -21.86
CA MET A 152 -3.92 -2.67 -22.40
C MET A 152 -3.99 -2.58 -23.93
N HIS A 153 -3.00 -1.98 -24.57
CA HIS A 153 -2.93 -1.83 -26.04
C HIS A 153 -1.97 -2.82 -26.70
N GLY A 154 -1.23 -3.61 -25.91
CA GLY A 154 -0.21 -4.55 -26.38
C GLY A 154 -0.66 -6.01 -26.43
N GLU A 155 0.30 -6.90 -26.44
CA GLU A 155 0.10 -8.34 -26.46
C GLU A 155 -0.58 -8.89 -25.19
N TYR A 156 -0.60 -8.12 -24.10
CA TYR A 156 -1.22 -8.48 -22.82
C TYR A 156 -2.66 -7.96 -22.66
N ALA A 157 -3.23 -7.31 -23.69
CA ALA A 157 -4.57 -6.71 -23.63
C ALA A 157 -5.67 -7.68 -23.18
N GLU A 158 -5.70 -8.89 -23.72
CA GLU A 158 -6.68 -9.93 -23.32
C GLU A 158 -6.47 -10.40 -21.88
N MET A 159 -5.21 -10.55 -21.46
CA MET A 159 -4.87 -10.93 -20.09
C MET A 159 -5.35 -9.86 -19.11
N ILE A 160 -5.12 -8.58 -19.41
CA ILE A 160 -5.59 -7.48 -18.57
C ILE A 160 -7.11 -7.44 -18.53
N GLN A 161 -7.80 -7.50 -19.65
CA GLN A 161 -9.27 -7.51 -19.69
C GLN A 161 -9.87 -8.67 -18.87
N LYS A 162 -9.19 -9.80 -18.84
CA LYS A 162 -9.59 -10.99 -18.06
C LYS A 162 -9.41 -10.79 -16.56
N HIS A 163 -8.44 -10.00 -16.13
CA HIS A 163 -8.04 -9.90 -14.72
C HIS A 163 -8.40 -8.55 -14.07
N PHE A 164 -8.47 -7.46 -14.83
CA PHE A 164 -8.72 -6.12 -14.33
C PHE A 164 -10.05 -6.00 -13.59
N MET A 165 -9.99 -5.59 -12.34
CA MET A 165 -11.12 -5.46 -11.42
C MET A 165 -12.02 -6.70 -11.34
N LYS A 166 -11.41 -7.90 -11.31
CA LYS A 166 -12.08 -9.17 -11.10
C LYS A 166 -11.98 -9.67 -9.66
N LEU A 167 -10.91 -9.37 -8.98
CA LEU A 167 -10.77 -9.62 -7.54
C LEU A 167 -11.42 -8.49 -6.74
N VAL A 168 -11.12 -7.23 -7.07
CA VAL A 168 -11.75 -6.04 -6.50
C VAL A 168 -12.81 -5.55 -7.46
N LYS A 169 -14.07 -5.88 -7.20
CA LYS A 169 -15.17 -5.49 -8.09
C LYS A 169 -15.69 -4.09 -7.75
N PRO A 170 -16.18 -3.31 -8.74
CA PRO A 170 -16.77 -1.99 -8.46
C PRO A 170 -17.91 -2.02 -7.44
N ASN A 171 -18.66 -3.13 -7.35
CA ASN A 171 -19.77 -3.28 -6.41
C ASN A 171 -19.36 -3.81 -5.02
N ASP A 172 -18.07 -3.92 -4.70
CA ASP A 172 -17.61 -4.33 -3.38
C ASP A 172 -17.85 -3.25 -2.32
N HIS A 173 -17.56 -2.00 -2.65
CA HIS A 173 -17.82 -0.81 -1.85
C HIS A 173 -17.60 0.47 -2.67
N LYS A 174 -18.09 1.59 -2.14
CA LYS A 174 -18.08 2.90 -2.83
C LYS A 174 -16.70 3.32 -3.38
N PHE A 175 -15.62 3.07 -2.63
CA PHE A 175 -14.26 3.45 -3.07
C PHE A 175 -13.72 2.54 -4.18
N ALA A 176 -14.13 1.27 -4.24
CA ALA A 176 -13.82 0.41 -5.38
C ALA A 176 -14.55 0.88 -6.65
N ALA A 177 -15.81 1.33 -6.51
CA ALA A 177 -16.54 1.94 -7.61
C ALA A 177 -15.90 3.25 -8.09
N LEU A 178 -15.51 4.13 -7.15
CA LEU A 178 -14.77 5.36 -7.45
C LEU A 178 -13.50 5.05 -8.23
N HIS A 179 -12.67 4.14 -7.71
CA HIS A 179 -11.45 3.71 -8.39
C HIS A 179 -11.74 3.24 -9.81
N GLY A 180 -12.72 2.35 -9.99
CA GLY A 180 -13.08 1.85 -11.32
C GLY A 180 -13.49 2.93 -12.32
N ALA A 181 -14.09 4.04 -11.85
CA ALA A 181 -14.50 5.16 -12.69
C ALA A 181 -13.32 6.06 -13.12
N VAL A 182 -12.36 6.31 -12.22
CA VAL A 182 -11.36 7.36 -12.42
C VAL A 182 -9.90 6.89 -12.38
N TRP A 183 -9.64 5.59 -12.29
CA TRP A 183 -8.28 5.07 -12.18
C TRP A 183 -7.35 5.61 -13.28
N SER A 184 -6.09 5.80 -12.94
CA SER A 184 -5.04 6.25 -13.85
C SER A 184 -3.67 5.85 -13.32
N GLY A 185 -2.77 5.46 -14.22
CA GLY A 185 -1.45 4.97 -13.84
C GLY A 185 -1.47 3.59 -13.17
N GLY A 186 -0.39 3.28 -12.49
CA GLY A 186 -0.18 1.99 -11.86
C GLY A 186 0.64 1.03 -12.69
N SER A 187 0.76 -0.21 -12.24
CA SER A 187 1.73 -1.17 -12.74
C SER A 187 1.08 -2.46 -13.21
N PHE A 188 1.56 -2.97 -14.33
CA PHE A 188 1.31 -4.34 -14.77
C PHE A 188 2.59 -5.17 -14.64
N VAL A 189 2.50 -6.28 -13.92
CA VAL A 189 3.61 -7.24 -13.77
C VAL A 189 3.13 -8.64 -14.12
N TYR A 190 3.85 -9.31 -15.01
CA TYR A 190 3.67 -10.73 -15.28
C TYR A 190 4.99 -11.46 -15.13
N VAL A 191 5.02 -12.47 -14.25
CA VAL A 191 6.17 -13.34 -14.06
C VAL A 191 5.82 -14.72 -14.61
N PRO A 192 6.50 -15.18 -15.69
CA PRO A 192 6.18 -16.44 -16.33
C PRO A 192 6.46 -17.66 -15.44
N LYS A 193 5.85 -18.78 -15.80
CA LYS A 193 5.98 -20.06 -15.11
C LYS A 193 7.44 -20.43 -14.83
N GLY A 194 7.74 -20.74 -13.56
CA GLY A 194 9.03 -21.22 -13.09
C GLY A 194 10.14 -20.16 -13.05
N VAL A 195 9.83 -18.89 -13.28
CA VAL A 195 10.80 -17.80 -13.21
C VAL A 195 10.91 -17.30 -11.76
N HIS A 196 12.15 -17.24 -11.25
CA HIS A 196 12.46 -16.74 -9.92
C HIS A 196 13.24 -15.44 -10.01
N LEU A 197 12.73 -14.38 -9.37
CA LEU A 197 13.41 -13.10 -9.26
C LEU A 197 14.00 -12.94 -7.85
N ASP A 198 15.33 -13.02 -7.76
CA ASP A 198 16.05 -12.84 -6.50
C ASP A 198 16.09 -11.37 -6.04
N ILE A 199 15.89 -10.44 -6.97
CA ILE A 199 15.94 -9.00 -6.74
C ILE A 199 14.55 -8.42 -6.95
N PRO A 200 14.07 -7.54 -6.05
CA PRO A 200 12.69 -7.02 -6.13
C PRO A 200 12.48 -6.05 -7.31
N LEU A 201 11.22 -5.99 -7.78
CA LEU A 201 10.70 -4.91 -8.59
C LEU A 201 10.07 -3.86 -7.68
N GLN A 202 10.07 -2.59 -8.11
CA GLN A 202 9.52 -1.48 -7.33
C GLN A 202 8.64 -0.57 -8.16
N SER A 203 7.50 -0.13 -7.59
CA SER A 203 6.79 1.08 -7.99
C SER A 203 6.83 2.13 -6.88
N TYR A 204 7.01 3.38 -7.24
CA TYR A 204 6.91 4.49 -6.32
C TYR A 204 5.90 5.52 -6.80
N PHE A 205 4.93 5.86 -5.94
CA PHE A 205 3.83 6.77 -6.24
C PHE A 205 4.00 8.07 -5.44
N ARG A 206 4.07 9.21 -6.15
CA ARG A 206 4.16 10.54 -5.56
C ARG A 206 2.96 11.37 -6.00
N LEU A 207 2.06 11.71 -5.08
CA LEU A 207 1.00 12.68 -5.32
C LEU A 207 1.53 14.08 -4.96
N ASN A 208 1.81 14.91 -5.97
CA ASN A 208 2.30 16.28 -5.76
C ASN A 208 1.20 17.34 -5.94
N ALA A 209 0.10 17.03 -6.61
CA ALA A 209 -0.96 17.98 -6.89
C ALA A 209 -1.81 18.28 -5.64
N LYS A 210 -2.04 19.58 -5.37
CA LYS A 210 -2.89 20.04 -4.26
C LYS A 210 -4.37 19.79 -4.55
N GLY A 211 -5.12 19.23 -3.59
CA GLY A 211 -6.56 18.99 -3.72
C GLY A 211 -6.89 17.94 -4.78
N ALA A 212 -5.97 17.02 -5.04
CA ALA A 212 -6.12 15.97 -6.02
C ALA A 212 -6.22 14.59 -5.39
N GLY A 213 -6.72 13.63 -6.18
CA GLY A 213 -6.70 12.21 -5.89
C GLY A 213 -5.66 11.46 -6.72
N GLN A 214 -5.16 10.37 -6.19
CA GLN A 214 -4.33 9.37 -6.87
C GLN A 214 -5.06 8.03 -6.86
N PHE A 215 -5.17 7.39 -8.03
CA PHE A 215 -6.03 6.23 -8.26
C PHE A 215 -5.30 5.17 -9.11
N GLU A 216 -4.07 4.87 -8.78
CA GLU A 216 -3.27 3.88 -9.50
C GLU A 216 -3.83 2.47 -9.36
N HIS A 217 -3.72 1.68 -10.45
CA HIS A 217 -4.11 0.28 -10.47
C HIS A 217 -2.91 -0.62 -10.67
N THR A 218 -2.57 -1.41 -9.68
CA THR A 218 -1.50 -2.40 -9.75
C THR A 218 -2.08 -3.80 -9.98
N LEU A 219 -1.73 -4.41 -11.11
CA LEU A 219 -2.10 -5.78 -11.47
C LEU A 219 -0.85 -6.65 -11.58
N ILE A 220 -0.74 -7.65 -10.70
CA ILE A 220 0.40 -8.57 -10.68
C ILE A 220 -0.07 -10.01 -10.86
N ILE A 221 0.51 -10.70 -11.82
CA ILE A 221 0.26 -12.11 -12.09
C ILE A 221 1.59 -12.86 -11.97
N VAL A 222 1.71 -13.73 -10.98
CA VAL A 222 2.86 -14.62 -10.77
C VAL A 222 2.42 -16.04 -11.11
N ASP A 223 2.93 -16.57 -12.22
CA ASP A 223 2.48 -17.84 -12.78
C ASP A 223 3.02 -19.05 -11.99
N GLU A 224 2.64 -20.25 -12.38
CA GLU A 224 2.95 -21.49 -11.67
C GLU A 224 4.46 -21.64 -11.38
N GLY A 225 4.80 -21.86 -10.09
CA GLY A 225 6.17 -22.08 -9.63
C GLY A 225 7.08 -20.85 -9.72
N ALA A 226 6.57 -19.67 -10.02
CA ALA A 226 7.35 -18.45 -10.09
C ALA A 226 7.48 -17.75 -8.73
N ASP A 227 8.50 -16.88 -8.59
CA ASP A 227 8.77 -16.13 -7.35
C ASP A 227 9.00 -14.65 -7.68
N LEU A 228 8.33 -13.76 -6.94
CA LEU A 228 8.47 -12.32 -7.05
C LEU A 228 8.42 -11.64 -5.67
N HIS A 229 9.33 -10.71 -5.45
CA HIS A 229 9.18 -9.66 -4.45
C HIS A 229 8.88 -8.34 -5.16
N PHE A 230 7.72 -7.75 -4.85
CA PHE A 230 7.31 -6.44 -5.36
C PHE A 230 7.22 -5.44 -4.20
N ILE A 231 7.73 -4.23 -4.42
CA ILE A 231 7.76 -3.17 -3.41
C ILE A 231 7.00 -1.97 -3.93
N GLU A 232 6.09 -1.46 -3.11
CA GLU A 232 5.33 -0.24 -3.38
C GLU A 232 5.69 0.82 -2.35
N GLY A 233 6.14 1.97 -2.82
CA GLY A 233 6.35 3.16 -1.99
C GLY A 233 5.33 4.23 -2.36
N CYS A 234 4.74 4.89 -1.36
CA CYS A 234 3.76 5.94 -1.58
C CYS A 234 4.07 7.16 -0.72
N SER A 235 3.96 8.36 -1.29
CA SER A 235 4.15 9.60 -0.52
C SER A 235 3.40 10.79 -1.09
N ALA A 236 3.15 11.78 -0.22
CA ALA A 236 2.64 13.10 -0.61
C ALA A 236 3.25 14.19 0.27
N PRO A 237 3.49 15.41 -0.26
CA PRO A 237 3.88 16.55 0.53
C PRO A 237 2.73 17.05 1.39
N LYS A 238 3.03 17.90 2.37
CA LYS A 238 2.02 18.52 3.23
C LYS A 238 1.29 19.63 2.50
N TYR A 239 -0.04 19.58 2.51
CA TYR A 239 -0.94 20.62 2.02
C TYR A 239 -1.95 21.02 3.12
N ASN A 240 -2.59 22.20 2.95
CA ASN A 240 -3.65 22.68 3.86
C ASN A 240 -5.06 22.30 3.37
N VAL A 241 -5.15 21.29 2.52
CA VAL A 241 -6.40 20.79 1.95
C VAL A 241 -6.37 19.26 1.94
N ALA A 242 -7.53 18.64 1.91
CA ALA A 242 -7.65 17.21 1.76
C ALA A 242 -7.10 16.75 0.41
N ASN A 243 -6.36 15.66 0.43
CA ASN A 243 -5.97 14.88 -0.74
C ASN A 243 -6.50 13.45 -0.54
N LEU A 244 -6.74 12.74 -1.63
CA LEU A 244 -7.28 11.39 -1.62
C LEU A 244 -6.30 10.41 -2.28
N HIS A 245 -6.10 9.27 -1.65
CA HIS A 245 -5.50 8.11 -2.28
C HIS A 245 -6.50 6.95 -2.25
N ALA A 246 -6.92 6.48 -3.41
CA ALA A 246 -7.82 5.35 -3.54
C ALA A 246 -7.33 4.41 -4.66
N GLY A 247 -6.12 3.91 -4.48
CA GLY A 247 -5.49 2.91 -5.34
C GLY A 247 -6.17 1.53 -5.24
N CYS A 248 -5.90 0.69 -6.22
CA CYS A 248 -6.36 -0.69 -6.25
C CYS A 248 -5.22 -1.64 -6.61
N VAL A 249 -5.09 -2.73 -5.86
CA VAL A 249 -4.09 -3.76 -6.10
C VAL A 249 -4.75 -5.13 -6.22
N GLU A 250 -4.51 -5.79 -7.34
CA GLU A 250 -5.00 -7.14 -7.61
C GLU A 250 -3.83 -8.09 -7.87
N LEU A 251 -3.70 -9.13 -7.04
CA LEU A 251 -2.58 -10.07 -7.06
C LEU A 251 -3.07 -11.48 -7.35
N TYR A 252 -2.53 -12.09 -8.39
CA TYR A 252 -2.80 -13.46 -8.79
C TYR A 252 -1.57 -14.31 -8.57
N VAL A 253 -1.64 -15.22 -7.59
CA VAL A 253 -0.53 -16.12 -7.22
C VAL A 253 -0.86 -17.53 -7.70
N GLY A 254 -0.12 -17.98 -8.70
CA GLY A 254 -0.29 -19.27 -9.34
C GLY A 254 0.06 -20.47 -8.45
N LYS A 255 -0.13 -21.68 -9.00
CA LYS A 255 0.19 -22.93 -8.31
C LYS A 255 1.67 -22.98 -7.93
N ASN A 256 1.95 -23.28 -6.64
CA ASN A 256 3.30 -23.32 -6.07
C ASN A 256 4.13 -22.03 -6.30
N ALA A 257 3.49 -20.92 -6.66
CA ALA A 257 4.15 -19.63 -6.81
C ALA A 257 4.27 -18.90 -5.48
N ARG A 258 5.20 -17.96 -5.41
CA ARG A 258 5.38 -17.07 -4.26
C ARG A 258 5.34 -15.61 -4.71
N LEU A 259 4.57 -14.81 -4.01
CA LEU A 259 4.59 -13.36 -4.14
C LEU A 259 4.76 -12.73 -2.76
N ARG A 260 5.81 -11.92 -2.59
CA ARG A 260 5.93 -10.99 -1.47
C ARG A 260 5.58 -9.59 -1.97
N TYR A 261 4.62 -8.95 -1.33
CA TYR A 261 4.19 -7.58 -1.62
C TYR A 261 4.46 -6.70 -0.42
N SER A 262 5.42 -5.80 -0.55
CA SER A 262 5.81 -4.89 0.52
C SER A 262 5.36 -3.46 0.20
N THR A 263 4.71 -2.79 1.16
CA THR A 263 4.26 -1.40 1.02
C THR A 263 4.82 -0.54 2.12
N ILE A 264 5.40 0.61 1.78
CA ILE A 264 5.74 1.68 2.72
C ILE A 264 4.99 2.94 2.31
N GLU A 265 4.10 3.37 3.17
CA GLU A 265 3.26 4.55 2.96
C GLU A 265 3.72 5.68 3.87
N ASN A 266 4.04 6.83 3.28
CA ASN A 266 4.47 8.06 3.96
C ASN A 266 3.62 9.24 3.48
N TRP A 267 2.37 9.24 3.90
CA TRP A 267 1.41 10.26 3.51
C TRP A 267 1.48 11.51 4.41
N SER A 268 1.05 12.64 3.88
CA SER A 268 0.81 13.84 4.70
C SER A 268 -0.43 13.64 5.59
N LYS A 269 -0.49 14.37 6.71
CA LYS A 269 -1.64 14.30 7.66
C LYS A 269 -2.98 14.80 7.10
N ASN A 270 -3.02 15.32 5.89
CA ASN A 270 -4.24 15.74 5.20
C ASN A 270 -4.73 14.69 4.18
N MET A 271 -4.05 13.56 4.09
CA MET A 271 -4.40 12.49 3.16
C MET A 271 -5.50 11.59 3.73
N TYR A 272 -6.49 11.31 2.90
CA TYR A 272 -7.43 10.20 3.08
C TYR A 272 -6.94 9.03 2.26
N ASN A 273 -6.50 7.98 2.92
CA ASN A 273 -5.91 6.80 2.28
C ASN A 273 -6.91 5.63 2.31
N LEU A 274 -7.66 5.48 1.23
CA LEU A 274 -8.79 4.54 1.11
C LEU A 274 -8.48 3.44 0.07
N ASN A 275 -7.34 2.80 0.22
CA ASN A 275 -6.78 1.86 -0.73
C ASN A 275 -7.41 0.45 -0.60
N THR A 276 -7.54 -0.27 -1.71
CA THR A 276 -8.10 -1.62 -1.76
C THR A 276 -7.12 -2.60 -2.36
N LYS A 277 -6.70 -3.62 -1.58
CA LYS A 277 -5.72 -4.63 -2.01
C LYS A 277 -6.31 -6.03 -1.87
N ARG A 278 -6.20 -6.87 -2.91
CA ARG A 278 -6.71 -8.23 -2.87
C ARG A 278 -5.81 -9.22 -3.62
N ALA A 279 -5.61 -10.39 -3.02
CA ALA A 279 -4.89 -11.49 -3.63
C ALA A 279 -5.76 -12.75 -3.74
N VAL A 280 -5.55 -13.54 -4.78
CA VAL A 280 -6.01 -14.93 -4.87
C VAL A 280 -4.80 -15.84 -4.98
N VAL A 281 -4.83 -16.96 -4.22
CA VAL A 281 -3.71 -17.88 -4.11
C VAL A 281 -4.16 -19.27 -4.49
N GLU A 282 -3.54 -19.83 -5.52
CA GLU A 282 -3.82 -21.16 -6.04
C GLU A 282 -3.08 -22.25 -5.24
N GLU A 283 -3.21 -23.51 -5.64
CA GLU A 283 -2.66 -24.70 -4.94
C GLU A 283 -1.18 -24.55 -4.60
N GLY A 284 -0.84 -24.73 -3.31
CA GLY A 284 0.53 -24.63 -2.80
C GLY A 284 1.17 -23.24 -2.91
N GLY A 285 0.44 -22.26 -3.47
CA GLY A 285 0.93 -20.88 -3.61
C GLY A 285 1.06 -20.16 -2.26
N ARG A 286 1.87 -19.09 -2.23
CA ARG A 286 2.12 -18.30 -1.02
C ARG A 286 2.09 -16.81 -1.33
N ILE A 287 1.32 -16.06 -0.57
CA ILE A 287 1.32 -14.59 -0.53
C ILE A 287 1.87 -14.10 0.81
N GLU A 288 2.81 -13.16 0.75
CA GLU A 288 3.38 -12.48 1.91
C GLU A 288 3.15 -10.98 1.76
N TRP A 289 2.41 -10.40 2.70
CA TRP A 289 2.20 -8.96 2.78
C TRP A 289 3.10 -8.36 3.86
N VAL A 290 3.83 -7.30 3.53
CA VAL A 290 4.58 -6.51 4.49
C VAL A 290 4.14 -5.05 4.36
N SER A 291 3.63 -4.45 5.44
CA SER A 291 3.02 -3.12 5.39
C SER A 291 3.53 -2.20 6.48
N GLY A 292 4.04 -1.04 6.10
CA GLY A 292 4.34 0.09 7.00
C GLY A 292 3.45 1.28 6.63
N SER A 293 2.57 1.70 7.55
CA SER A 293 1.64 2.81 7.33
C SER A 293 1.96 3.97 8.27
N PHE A 294 2.37 5.09 7.68
CA PHE A 294 2.75 6.33 8.35
C PHE A 294 2.05 7.52 7.69
N GLY A 295 1.68 8.50 8.49
CA GLY A 295 0.97 9.66 7.98
C GLY A 295 -0.53 9.40 7.83
N SER A 296 -1.17 10.07 6.86
CA SER A 296 -2.61 10.15 6.62
C SER A 296 -3.40 10.81 7.76
N HIS A 297 -4.53 11.41 7.42
CA HIS A 297 -5.57 11.81 8.38
C HIS A 297 -6.44 10.62 8.76
N VAL A 298 -6.90 9.91 7.73
CA VAL A 298 -7.69 8.69 7.83
C VAL A 298 -7.11 7.64 6.91
N SER A 299 -7.01 6.39 7.37
CA SER A 299 -6.65 5.25 6.53
C SER A 299 -7.66 4.11 6.65
N TYR A 300 -7.99 3.51 5.50
CA TYR A 300 -8.69 2.22 5.38
C TYR A 300 -7.78 1.27 4.60
N LEU A 301 -7.09 0.37 5.32
CA LEU A 301 -6.09 -0.52 4.75
C LEU A 301 -6.34 -1.96 5.20
N TYR A 302 -7.04 -2.73 4.38
CA TYR A 302 -7.42 -4.11 4.69
C TYR A 302 -7.06 -5.05 3.54
N PRO A 303 -5.76 -5.36 3.31
CA PRO A 303 -5.38 -6.36 2.32
C PRO A 303 -6.13 -7.67 2.56
N MET A 304 -6.75 -8.19 1.51
CA MET A 304 -7.51 -9.43 1.58
C MET A 304 -6.86 -10.53 0.76
N SER A 305 -6.76 -11.73 1.32
CA SER A 305 -6.26 -12.91 0.60
C SER A 305 -7.31 -14.01 0.54
N ILE A 306 -7.51 -14.58 -0.65
CA ILE A 306 -8.38 -15.74 -0.89
C ILE A 306 -7.49 -16.95 -1.14
N LEU A 307 -7.41 -17.87 -0.16
CA LEU A 307 -6.67 -19.11 -0.27
C LEU A 307 -7.54 -20.16 -0.98
N LYS A 308 -7.52 -20.11 -2.31
CA LYS A 308 -8.42 -20.85 -3.20
C LYS A 308 -7.95 -22.28 -3.47
N GLY A 309 -6.63 -22.50 -3.49
CA GLY A 309 -6.05 -23.81 -3.76
C GLY A 309 -5.67 -24.57 -2.48
N ARG A 310 -5.62 -25.90 -2.57
CA ARG A 310 -5.15 -26.76 -1.48
C ARG A 310 -3.74 -26.37 -1.02
N GLY A 311 -3.50 -26.25 0.27
CA GLY A 311 -2.19 -25.92 0.82
C GLY A 311 -1.72 -24.49 0.56
N ALA A 312 -2.58 -23.60 0.02
CA ALA A 312 -2.26 -22.19 -0.15
C ALA A 312 -1.98 -21.50 1.19
N ARG A 313 -1.05 -20.53 1.17
CA ARG A 313 -0.57 -19.87 2.41
C ARG A 313 -0.62 -18.36 2.29
N MET A 314 -0.88 -17.71 3.42
CA MET A 314 -0.84 -16.26 3.55
C MET A 314 -0.12 -15.85 4.82
N GLU A 315 0.78 -14.87 4.69
CA GLU A 315 1.39 -14.18 5.82
C GLU A 315 1.17 -12.67 5.67
N PHE A 316 0.81 -12.02 6.77
CA PHE A 316 0.68 -10.57 6.84
C PHE A 316 1.50 -10.05 8.03
N THR A 317 2.44 -9.16 7.75
CA THR A 317 3.20 -8.44 8.77
C THR A 317 3.01 -6.95 8.57
N GLY A 318 2.45 -6.26 9.56
CA GLY A 318 2.13 -4.84 9.45
C GLY A 318 2.52 -4.02 10.65
N ILE A 319 2.93 -2.77 10.42
CA ILE A 319 3.12 -1.76 11.46
C ILE A 319 2.42 -0.46 11.06
N THR A 320 1.74 0.14 12.04
CA THR A 320 1.04 1.41 11.88
C THR A 320 1.46 2.37 12.98
N PHE A 321 1.73 3.63 12.65
CA PHE A 321 1.98 4.68 13.62
C PHE A 321 0.93 5.78 13.49
N ALA A 322 0.10 5.96 14.52
CA ALA A 322 -0.94 6.97 14.59
C ALA A 322 -0.52 8.11 15.53
N GLY A 323 -0.23 9.28 14.97
CA GLY A 323 0.05 10.51 15.71
C GLY A 323 -1.17 11.39 15.92
N ALA A 324 -0.97 12.58 16.46
CA ALA A 324 -2.04 13.55 16.72
C ALA A 324 -2.89 13.85 15.48
N GLY A 325 -4.22 13.77 15.62
CA GLY A 325 -5.19 14.05 14.56
C GLY A 325 -5.32 12.94 13.51
N GLN A 326 -4.73 11.77 13.72
CA GLN A 326 -4.80 10.63 12.81
C GLN A 326 -5.75 9.55 13.34
N ASN A 327 -6.52 8.94 12.43
CA ASN A 327 -7.36 7.79 12.72
C ASN A 327 -7.12 6.70 11.66
N LEU A 328 -6.26 5.74 12.01
CA LEU A 328 -5.76 4.75 11.08
C LEU A 328 -6.40 3.39 11.38
N ASP A 329 -7.37 3.00 10.55
CA ASP A 329 -8.04 1.70 10.63
C ASP A 329 -7.39 0.75 9.61
N THR A 330 -6.62 -0.19 10.13
CA THR A 330 -5.80 -1.11 9.33
C THR A 330 -6.09 -2.56 9.74
N GLY A 331 -5.53 -3.51 9.01
CA GLY A 331 -5.68 -4.92 9.35
C GLY A 331 -5.56 -5.80 8.13
N SER A 332 -6.08 -7.01 8.20
CA SER A 332 -6.06 -7.93 7.09
C SER A 332 -7.25 -8.87 7.11
N LYS A 333 -7.68 -9.30 5.93
CA LYS A 333 -8.72 -10.34 5.79
C LYS A 333 -8.17 -11.55 5.07
N VAL A 334 -8.43 -12.74 5.59
CA VAL A 334 -8.12 -14.00 4.92
C VAL A 334 -9.35 -14.87 4.79
N VAL A 335 -9.49 -15.49 3.62
CA VAL A 335 -10.54 -16.46 3.32
C VAL A 335 -9.90 -17.81 2.98
N HIS A 336 -10.06 -18.77 3.86
CA HIS A 336 -9.69 -20.16 3.64
C HIS A 336 -10.81 -20.86 2.85
N ALA A 337 -10.60 -21.08 1.56
CA ALA A 337 -11.60 -21.67 0.65
C ALA A 337 -11.30 -23.13 0.28
N ALA A 338 -10.11 -23.65 0.63
CA ALA A 338 -9.64 -24.97 0.27
C ALA A 338 -8.98 -25.69 1.47
N PRO A 339 -8.84 -27.03 1.44
CA PRO A 339 -8.19 -27.79 2.51
C PRO A 339 -6.70 -27.45 2.68
N ASP A 340 -6.19 -27.75 3.88
CA ASP A 340 -4.77 -27.67 4.25
C ASP A 340 -4.16 -26.26 4.09
N THR A 341 -5.00 -25.23 4.06
CA THR A 341 -4.57 -23.83 3.94
C THR A 341 -4.08 -23.28 5.28
N SER A 342 -3.14 -22.33 5.24
CA SER A 342 -2.64 -21.71 6.45
C SER A 342 -2.48 -20.20 6.32
N SER A 343 -2.72 -19.47 7.42
CA SER A 343 -2.50 -18.02 7.47
C SER A 343 -1.91 -17.58 8.81
N PHE A 344 -1.08 -16.55 8.76
CA PHE A 344 -0.57 -15.85 9.92
C PHE A 344 -0.68 -14.34 9.72
N ILE A 345 -1.37 -13.66 10.63
CA ILE A 345 -1.52 -12.21 10.65
C ILE A 345 -0.80 -11.69 11.88
N ASN A 346 0.24 -10.87 11.68
CA ASN A 346 1.00 -10.22 12.73
C ASN A 346 0.96 -8.71 12.54
N THR A 347 0.31 -8.00 13.46
CA THR A 347 0.11 -6.56 13.37
C THR A 347 0.64 -5.85 14.60
N LYS A 348 1.34 -4.73 14.37
CA LYS A 348 1.85 -3.86 15.43
C LYS A 348 1.37 -2.44 15.22
N SER A 349 0.89 -1.79 16.28
CA SER A 349 0.56 -0.36 16.22
C SER A 349 1.23 0.43 17.33
N ILE A 350 1.52 1.68 17.01
CA ILE A 350 2.02 2.68 17.95
C ILE A 350 1.08 3.87 17.86
N SER A 351 0.63 4.39 19.00
CA SER A 351 -0.24 5.57 19.08
C SER A 351 0.37 6.62 19.99
N LYS A 352 0.37 7.89 19.55
CA LYS A 352 0.96 9.04 20.26
C LYS A 352 0.13 10.30 20.06
N GLY A 353 0.05 11.17 21.09
CA GLY A 353 -0.54 12.51 20.98
C GLY A 353 -2.04 12.52 20.69
N GLY A 354 -2.78 11.50 21.14
CA GLY A 354 -4.21 11.34 20.86
C GLY A 354 -4.51 10.67 19.52
N GLY A 355 -3.50 10.10 18.85
CA GLY A 355 -3.72 9.29 17.65
C GLY A 355 -4.53 8.02 17.94
N ILE A 356 -5.33 7.61 16.96
CA ILE A 356 -6.18 6.42 17.04
C ILE A 356 -5.68 5.39 16.03
N SER A 357 -5.34 4.19 16.50
CA SER A 357 -5.08 3.03 15.65
C SER A 357 -6.13 1.95 15.89
N THR A 358 -6.68 1.40 14.83
CA THR A 358 -7.61 0.27 14.90
C THR A 358 -7.07 -0.88 14.08
N PHE A 359 -7.01 -2.08 14.67
CA PHE A 359 -6.77 -3.32 13.92
C PHE A 359 -8.08 -4.06 13.69
N ARG A 360 -8.44 -4.16 12.40
CA ARG A 360 -9.63 -4.87 11.92
C ARG A 360 -9.22 -6.11 11.14
N ASN A 361 -9.10 -7.24 11.85
CA ASN A 361 -8.68 -8.51 11.26
C ASN A 361 -9.87 -9.45 11.08
N ALA A 362 -9.95 -10.11 9.92
CA ALA A 362 -11.02 -11.04 9.62
C ALA A 362 -10.48 -12.38 9.10
N VAL A 363 -10.90 -13.46 9.73
CA VAL A 363 -10.62 -14.84 9.30
C VAL A 363 -11.93 -15.52 8.94
N VAL A 364 -12.03 -15.96 7.67
CA VAL A 364 -13.19 -16.73 7.18
C VAL A 364 -12.71 -18.11 6.78
N VAL A 365 -13.28 -19.16 7.39
CA VAL A 365 -12.98 -20.56 7.07
C VAL A 365 -14.23 -21.22 6.50
N SER A 366 -14.20 -21.55 5.20
CA SER A 366 -15.32 -22.20 4.53
C SER A 366 -15.49 -23.66 4.98
N GLU A 367 -16.66 -24.22 4.78
CA GLU A 367 -16.98 -25.64 5.11
C GLU A 367 -16.01 -26.64 4.43
N LYS A 368 -15.46 -26.27 3.27
CA LYS A 368 -14.53 -27.10 2.50
C LYS A 368 -13.07 -27.01 2.96
N ALA A 369 -12.73 -26.05 3.80
CA ALA A 369 -11.35 -25.77 4.23
C ALA A 369 -10.93 -26.66 5.41
N LYS A 370 -10.98 -27.97 5.22
CA LYS A 370 -10.52 -28.95 6.23
C LYS A 370 -9.05 -28.75 6.54
N ASN A 371 -8.68 -28.95 7.81
CA ASN A 371 -7.32 -28.75 8.33
C ASN A 371 -6.77 -27.34 8.11
N ALA A 372 -7.64 -26.32 7.93
CA ALA A 372 -7.20 -24.94 7.84
C ALA A 372 -6.60 -24.49 9.19
N LYS A 373 -5.49 -23.75 9.11
CA LYS A 373 -4.82 -23.18 10.28
C LYS A 373 -4.72 -21.67 10.13
N ALA A 374 -5.18 -20.92 11.14
CA ALA A 374 -5.07 -19.47 11.14
C ALA A 374 -4.64 -18.97 12.53
N ALA A 375 -3.64 -18.11 12.55
CA ALA A 375 -3.22 -17.41 13.76
C ALA A 375 -3.22 -15.90 13.51
N VAL A 376 -3.75 -15.15 14.47
CA VAL A 376 -3.77 -13.68 14.46
C VAL A 376 -3.11 -13.19 15.74
N SER A 377 -2.09 -12.36 15.60
CA SER A 377 -1.39 -11.68 16.69
C SER A 377 -1.44 -10.17 16.48
N CYS A 378 -1.98 -9.45 17.46
CA CYS A 378 -2.09 -7.99 17.45
C CYS A 378 -1.35 -7.43 18.66
N GLU A 379 -0.37 -6.58 18.43
CA GLU A 379 0.35 -5.88 19.50
C GLU A 379 0.19 -4.38 19.33
N SER A 380 -0.21 -3.69 20.40
CA SER A 380 -0.42 -2.23 20.37
C SER A 380 0.31 -1.56 21.52
N LEU A 381 1.04 -0.49 21.23
CA LEU A 381 1.82 0.32 22.16
C LEU A 381 1.31 1.75 22.15
N MET A 382 0.72 2.21 23.24
CA MET A 382 0.35 3.61 23.45
C MET A 382 1.47 4.34 24.21
N LEU A 383 1.84 5.52 23.73
CA LEU A 383 2.96 6.31 24.30
C LEU A 383 2.48 7.36 25.31
N ASP A 384 1.16 7.53 25.46
CA ASP A 384 0.52 8.48 26.38
C ASP A 384 -0.89 8.03 26.75
N ASP A 385 -1.56 8.83 27.62
CA ASP A 385 -2.88 8.51 28.19
C ASP A 385 -4.05 8.94 27.32
N ILE A 386 -3.82 9.76 26.30
CA ILE A 386 -4.87 10.31 25.42
C ILE A 386 -4.97 9.57 24.08
N SER A 387 -3.97 8.76 23.76
CA SER A 387 -3.95 7.92 22.56
C SER A 387 -4.84 6.69 22.73
N ARG A 388 -5.34 6.18 21.59
CA ARG A 388 -6.25 5.04 21.58
C ARG A 388 -5.77 3.95 20.64
N SER A 389 -5.97 2.70 21.05
CA SER A 389 -5.79 1.53 20.21
C SER A 389 -6.94 0.57 20.36
N ASP A 390 -7.54 0.19 19.24
CA ASP A 390 -8.68 -0.71 19.17
C ASP A 390 -8.30 -1.99 18.41
N THR A 391 -8.89 -3.12 18.80
CA THR A 391 -8.83 -4.38 18.05
C THR A 391 -10.24 -4.87 17.77
N VAL A 392 -10.56 -5.10 16.50
CA VAL A 392 -11.87 -5.57 16.03
C VAL A 392 -11.68 -6.91 15.31
N PRO A 393 -11.61 -8.03 16.03
CA PRO A 393 -11.50 -9.36 15.43
C PRO A 393 -12.84 -9.80 14.86
N ALA A 394 -12.81 -10.41 13.67
CA ALA A 394 -13.95 -11.09 13.07
C ALA A 394 -13.55 -12.51 12.67
N MET A 395 -14.28 -13.51 13.16
CA MET A 395 -14.03 -14.92 12.86
C MET A 395 -15.32 -15.59 12.40
N ASP A 396 -15.36 -16.03 11.13
CA ASP A 396 -16.44 -16.83 10.56
C ASP A 396 -15.90 -18.23 10.22
N ILE A 397 -16.02 -19.15 11.18
CA ILE A 397 -15.46 -20.50 11.09
C ILE A 397 -16.58 -21.50 10.85
N ARG A 398 -16.65 -22.02 9.63
CA ARG A 398 -17.69 -22.97 9.19
C ARG A 398 -17.19 -24.41 9.07
N CYS A 399 -15.93 -24.70 9.42
CA CYS A 399 -15.32 -26.02 9.37
C CYS A 399 -14.88 -26.45 10.76
N ALA A 400 -15.34 -27.60 11.23
CA ALA A 400 -15.01 -28.13 12.56
C ALA A 400 -13.55 -28.57 12.70
N ASP A 401 -12.90 -28.92 11.59
CA ASP A 401 -11.48 -29.37 11.57
C ASP A 401 -10.48 -28.22 11.51
N ALA A 402 -10.94 -26.95 11.63
CA ALA A 402 -10.06 -25.79 11.58
C ALA A 402 -9.43 -25.51 12.96
N ASP A 403 -8.16 -25.10 12.93
CA ASP A 403 -7.40 -24.61 14.08
C ASP A 403 -7.20 -23.10 13.95
N VAL A 404 -7.90 -22.31 14.74
CA VAL A 404 -7.92 -20.85 14.63
C VAL A 404 -7.66 -20.20 15.98
N GLY A 405 -6.62 -19.37 16.06
CA GLY A 405 -6.25 -18.62 17.26
C GLY A 405 -6.18 -17.12 17.02
N HIS A 406 -6.57 -16.33 18.02
CA HIS A 406 -6.38 -14.88 18.03
C HIS A 406 -5.82 -14.44 19.37
N GLU A 407 -4.73 -13.69 19.35
CA GLU A 407 -4.11 -13.05 20.50
C GLU A 407 -4.01 -11.55 20.29
N ALA A 408 -4.39 -10.76 21.30
CA ALA A 408 -4.20 -9.33 21.30
C ALA A 408 -3.50 -8.87 22.58
N ARG A 409 -2.45 -8.05 22.42
CA ARG A 409 -1.72 -7.41 23.53
C ARG A 409 -1.77 -5.90 23.33
N ILE A 410 -2.49 -5.23 24.19
CA ILE A 410 -2.63 -3.77 24.16
C ILE A 410 -2.08 -3.22 25.46
N GLY A 411 -1.11 -2.34 25.39
CA GLY A 411 -0.48 -1.76 26.55
C GLY A 411 0.07 -0.36 26.32
N ARG A 412 0.44 0.28 27.44
CA ARG A 412 1.22 1.49 27.42
C ARG A 412 2.71 1.19 27.48
N ILE A 413 3.52 2.17 27.06
CA ILE A 413 4.95 2.11 27.29
C ILE A 413 5.21 1.98 28.79
N SER A 414 6.12 1.10 29.16
CA SER A 414 6.44 0.85 30.57
C SER A 414 7.26 1.99 31.15
N ASP A 415 6.73 2.70 32.13
CA ASP A 415 7.44 3.74 32.86
C ASP A 415 8.70 3.19 33.56
N ASP A 416 8.67 1.97 34.07
CA ASP A 416 9.82 1.30 34.66
C ASP A 416 10.93 1.05 33.61
N ALA A 417 10.58 0.66 32.41
CA ALA A 417 11.54 0.46 31.32
C ALA A 417 12.17 1.79 30.88
N VAL A 418 11.37 2.86 30.77
CA VAL A 418 11.85 4.22 30.48
C VAL A 418 12.78 4.69 31.61
N PHE A 419 12.35 4.59 32.86
CA PHE A 419 13.15 4.98 34.03
C PHE A 419 14.46 4.20 34.11
N TYR A 420 14.46 2.91 33.82
CA TYR A 420 15.68 2.08 33.78
C TYR A 420 16.71 2.59 32.77
N LEU A 421 16.26 3.04 31.57
CA LEU A 421 17.15 3.64 30.56
C LEU A 421 17.64 5.04 31.00
N MET A 422 16.75 5.86 31.57
CA MET A 422 17.12 7.19 32.10
C MET A 422 18.17 7.13 33.20
N ASN A 423 18.13 6.12 34.07
CA ASN A 423 19.15 5.88 35.08
C ASN A 423 20.55 5.56 34.50
N ARG A 424 20.66 5.32 33.20
CA ARG A 424 21.90 5.11 32.46
C ARG A 424 22.33 6.35 31.65
N GLY A 425 21.69 7.49 31.89
CA GLY A 425 22.02 8.76 31.27
C GLY A 425 21.37 8.98 29.90
N ILE A 426 20.37 8.14 29.51
CA ILE A 426 19.61 8.32 28.30
C ILE A 426 18.46 9.29 28.59
N SER A 427 18.18 10.24 27.68
CA SER A 427 17.02 11.13 27.83
C SER A 427 15.72 10.35 27.80
N GLU A 428 14.62 10.87 28.36
CA GLU A 428 13.32 10.23 28.33
C GLU A 428 12.84 10.02 26.89
N GLU A 429 13.05 11.01 26.02
CA GLU A 429 12.70 10.94 24.61
C GLU A 429 13.47 9.83 23.89
N ASP A 430 14.79 9.76 24.08
CA ASP A 430 15.62 8.71 23.48
C ASP A 430 15.27 7.32 24.04
N ALA A 431 14.96 7.21 25.32
CA ALA A 431 14.54 5.97 25.96
C ALA A 431 13.23 5.44 25.32
N LYS A 432 12.25 6.31 25.15
CA LYS A 432 11.00 5.97 24.45
C LYS A 432 11.25 5.58 22.99
N ALA A 433 12.09 6.31 22.29
CA ALA A 433 12.47 6.01 20.90
C ALA A 433 13.17 4.64 20.77
N MET A 434 14.05 4.28 21.70
CA MET A 434 14.70 2.97 21.73
C MET A 434 13.71 1.83 21.94
N ILE A 435 12.75 1.99 22.86
CA ILE A 435 11.70 0.98 23.13
C ILE A 435 10.83 0.79 21.88
N VAL A 436 10.40 1.90 21.26
CA VAL A 436 9.59 1.88 20.03
C VAL A 436 10.34 1.23 18.86
N SER A 437 11.63 1.56 18.68
CA SER A 437 12.48 0.93 17.66
C SER A 437 12.60 -0.58 17.86
N GLY A 438 12.77 -1.02 19.12
CA GLY A 438 12.79 -2.44 19.47
C GLY A 438 11.46 -3.14 19.21
N PHE A 439 10.34 -2.45 19.45
CA PHE A 439 9.01 -2.94 19.15
C PHE A 439 8.78 -3.12 17.63
N ALA A 440 9.31 -2.22 16.81
CA ALA A 440 9.19 -2.24 15.36
C ALA A 440 10.19 -3.16 14.63
N ASP A 441 11.29 -3.59 15.31
CA ASP A 441 12.45 -4.27 14.71
C ASP A 441 12.08 -5.52 13.89
N ASN A 442 11.11 -6.30 14.33
CA ASN A 442 10.68 -7.50 13.62
C ASN A 442 10.07 -7.18 12.23
N VAL A 443 9.37 -6.04 12.11
CA VAL A 443 8.78 -5.61 10.83
C VAL A 443 9.87 -5.08 9.90
N SER A 444 10.82 -4.28 10.44
CA SER A 444 11.90 -3.73 9.64
C SER A 444 12.80 -4.79 9.02
N LYS A 445 12.99 -5.92 9.69
CA LYS A 445 13.78 -7.06 9.20
C LYS A 445 13.16 -7.80 8.01
N GLU A 446 11.85 -7.63 7.77
CA GLU A 446 11.16 -8.20 6.62
C GLU A 446 11.32 -7.36 5.34
N LEU A 447 11.87 -6.15 5.46
CA LEU A 447 12.07 -5.22 4.35
C LEU A 447 13.51 -5.27 3.83
N PRO A 448 13.74 -4.97 2.53
CA PRO A 448 15.07 -4.64 2.04
C PRO A 448 15.68 -3.48 2.82
N LEU A 449 17.02 -3.40 2.88
CA LEU A 449 17.75 -2.48 3.75
C LEU A 449 17.31 -1.02 3.60
N GLU A 450 17.14 -0.56 2.37
CA GLU A 450 16.75 0.83 2.05
C GLU A 450 15.38 1.18 2.62
N TYR A 451 14.44 0.25 2.55
CA TYR A 451 13.08 0.42 3.08
C TYR A 451 13.01 0.24 4.59
N ALA A 452 13.87 -0.62 5.15
CA ALA A 452 14.04 -0.72 6.59
C ALA A 452 14.58 0.60 7.17
N VAL A 453 15.53 1.24 6.47
CA VAL A 453 16.05 2.57 6.85
C VAL A 453 14.94 3.62 6.73
N GLU A 454 14.18 3.65 5.65
CA GLU A 454 13.05 4.58 5.49
C GLU A 454 12.02 4.42 6.61
N MET A 455 11.59 3.20 6.89
CA MET A 455 10.64 2.91 7.96
C MET A 455 11.17 3.36 9.33
N ASN A 456 12.41 3.05 9.65
CA ASN A 456 13.02 3.47 10.91
C ASN A 456 13.14 5.00 11.02
N ASN A 457 13.45 5.68 9.92
CA ASN A 457 13.48 7.13 9.84
C ASN A 457 12.10 7.74 10.09
N LEU A 458 11.05 7.17 9.50
CA LEU A 458 9.67 7.61 9.72
C LEU A 458 9.25 7.42 11.19
N ILE A 459 9.59 6.31 11.81
CA ILE A 459 9.36 6.08 13.24
C ILE A 459 10.08 7.15 14.08
N GLN A 460 11.33 7.47 13.78
CA GLN A 460 12.09 8.51 14.50
C GLN A 460 11.45 9.89 14.34
N LEU A 461 10.98 10.24 13.13
CA LEU A 461 10.28 11.49 12.88
C LEU A 461 8.99 11.60 13.70
N GLU A 462 8.20 10.54 13.75
CA GLU A 462 6.97 10.48 14.55
C GLU A 462 7.30 10.61 16.05
N MET A 463 8.38 9.98 16.51
CA MET A 463 8.82 10.07 17.91
C MET A 463 9.25 11.47 18.31
N LYS A 464 10.01 12.18 17.48
CA LYS A 464 10.47 13.55 17.75
C LYS A 464 9.35 14.60 17.74
N GLY A 465 8.11 14.23 17.39
CA GLY A 465 7.00 15.18 17.33
C GLY A 465 7.14 16.24 16.22
N SER A 466 8.09 16.07 15.29
CA SER A 466 8.36 16.97 14.16
C SER A 466 7.27 16.89 13.06
N ILE A 467 6.14 16.31 13.36
CA ILE A 467 4.99 16.20 12.51
C ILE A 467 3.95 17.18 13.04
N GLY A 468 4.09 18.39 12.65
CA GLY A 468 3.18 19.49 12.94
C GLY A 468 2.56 20.03 11.66
#